data_0e115e76d7bd8c0c1ef90aac26c16c87
#
_entry.id   0e115e76d7bd8c0c1ef90aac26c16c87
#
_cell.length_a   1.000
_cell.length_b   1.000
_cell.length_c   1.000
_cell.angle_alpha   90.00
_cell.angle_beta   90.00
_cell.angle_gamma   90.00
#
_symmetry.space_group_name_H-M   'P 1'
#
loop_
_entity.id
_entity.type
_entity.pdbx_description
1 polymer ?
#
loop_
_entity_poly.entity_id
_entity_poly.type
_entity_poly.pdbx_seq_one_letter_code
_entity_poly.pdbx_strand_id
1 'polypeptide(L)'
;LIPPVLEYESEQDRIPVLVSDARQGRIPQMNEESRQKLEALLANDALTDEQFQVLIVAYCHGNPIINKCFGTISDYTELLLPSNILKKDGFIDRLNDDDYISDNDYKSPELIGWLYQFYISERKDEVFAKKGKFEADEIPAATQIFTPNWIVKYMVQNTVGRIYLDNNPYSGIKDSMKYLVEPAEPTPADAIYHFDDIHDLTCADLACGSGHILNECFDLLYQIYIEEGYNRRKAIEDIFRYNLTGVDIDTRAKQLATFALLLKACQKDISFVDAHCI
;
A
#
# COMPACT_ATOMS: atom_id res chain seq x y z
N LEU A 1 4.50 11.83 -5.58
CA LEU A 1 5.86 12.28 -5.28
C LEU A 1 6.07 12.14 -3.78
N ILE A 2 6.80 11.13 -3.37
CA ILE A 2 7.29 11.04 -1.99
C ILE A 2 8.35 12.13 -1.90
N PRO A 3 8.23 13.11 -0.97
CA PRO A 3 9.32 14.07 -0.77
C PRO A 3 10.60 13.28 -0.45
N PRO A 4 11.80 13.82 -0.75
CA PRO A 4 13.08 13.16 -0.50
C PRO A 4 13.39 13.12 1.01
N VAL A 5 12.50 12.48 1.79
CA VAL A 5 12.56 12.45 3.27
C VAL A 5 13.73 11.63 3.76
N LEU A 6 14.08 10.60 3.00
CA LEU A 6 15.16 9.68 3.33
C LEU A 6 16.45 9.98 2.58
N GLU A 7 16.45 10.90 1.61
CA GLU A 7 17.62 11.26 0.84
C GLU A 7 18.66 11.99 1.71
N TYR A 8 19.93 11.80 1.40
CA TYR A 8 21.02 12.55 2.02
C TYR A 8 21.29 13.83 1.24
N GLU A 9 21.50 14.95 1.94
CA GLU A 9 22.00 16.19 1.33
C GLU A 9 23.48 16.01 0.91
N SER A 10 24.22 15.23 1.70
CA SER A 10 25.59 14.83 1.45
C SER A 10 25.76 13.36 1.84
N GLU A 11 26.07 12.52 0.89
CA GLU A 11 26.37 11.11 1.15
C GLU A 11 27.62 10.94 2.04
N GLN A 12 28.58 11.86 1.90
CA GLN A 12 29.82 11.84 2.67
C GLN A 12 29.55 12.05 4.17
N ASP A 13 28.72 13.05 4.51
CA ASP A 13 28.41 13.41 5.90
C ASP A 13 27.18 12.67 6.43
N ARG A 14 26.45 11.98 5.56
CA ARG A 14 25.24 11.19 5.87
C ARG A 14 24.20 12.00 6.63
N ILE A 15 24.00 13.25 6.22
CA ILE A 15 23.00 14.14 6.79
C ILE A 15 21.76 14.07 5.92
N PRO A 16 20.62 13.52 6.43
CA PRO A 16 19.37 13.53 5.69
C PRO A 16 18.91 14.95 5.37
N VAL A 17 18.30 15.14 4.19
CA VAL A 17 17.72 16.42 3.78
C VAL A 17 16.78 16.98 4.85
N LEU A 18 15.99 16.11 5.46
CA LEU A 18 15.05 16.49 6.53
C LEU A 18 15.77 17.11 7.75
N VAL A 19 16.94 16.60 8.13
CA VAL A 19 17.77 17.14 9.21
C VAL A 19 18.41 18.45 8.81
N SER A 20 18.94 18.53 7.61
CA SER A 20 19.52 19.77 7.08
C SER A 20 18.47 20.89 7.03
N ASP A 21 17.27 20.59 6.56
CA ASP A 21 16.16 21.54 6.53
C ASP A 21 15.80 22.04 7.93
N ALA A 22 15.74 21.14 8.91
CA ALA A 22 15.44 21.50 10.30
C ALA A 22 16.51 22.40 10.91
N ARG A 23 17.81 22.11 10.65
CA ARG A 23 18.94 22.94 11.06
C ARG A 23 18.91 24.36 10.45
N GLN A 24 18.28 24.49 9.27
CA GLN A 24 18.04 25.78 8.59
C GLN A 24 16.72 26.44 9.01
N GLY A 25 16.01 25.88 10.01
CA GLY A 25 14.75 26.41 10.52
C GLY A 25 13.50 25.96 9.75
N ARG A 26 13.63 25.09 8.75
CA ARG A 26 12.49 24.48 8.03
C ARG A 26 12.04 23.22 8.75
N ILE A 27 11.25 23.39 9.81
CA ILE A 27 10.78 22.31 10.67
C ILE A 27 9.39 21.88 10.22
N PRO A 28 9.09 20.56 10.05
CA PRO A 28 7.75 20.08 9.75
C PRO A 28 6.78 20.39 10.89
N GLN A 29 5.48 20.41 10.57
CA GLN A 29 4.45 20.60 11.57
C GLN A 29 4.50 19.45 12.59
N MET A 30 4.56 19.79 13.88
CA MET A 30 4.63 18.83 14.97
C MET A 30 4.00 19.40 16.24
N ASN A 31 3.73 18.53 17.23
CA ASN A 31 3.26 18.96 18.53
C ASN A 31 4.36 19.69 19.33
N GLU A 32 3.96 20.38 20.39
CA GLU A 32 4.87 21.21 21.17
C GLU A 32 5.95 20.40 21.88
N GLU A 33 5.64 19.21 22.38
CA GLU A 33 6.59 18.32 23.04
C GLU A 33 7.71 17.87 22.08
N SER A 34 7.33 17.39 20.88
CA SER A 34 8.29 17.01 19.83
C SER A 34 9.13 18.18 19.39
N ARG A 35 8.55 19.38 19.30
CA ARG A 35 9.26 20.61 18.95
C ARG A 35 10.33 20.96 19.98
N GLN A 36 9.99 20.98 21.26
CA GLN A 36 10.93 21.26 22.35
C GLN A 36 12.07 20.21 22.38
N LYS A 37 11.73 18.94 22.17
CA LYS A 37 12.72 17.86 22.07
C LYS A 37 13.67 18.11 20.89
N LEU A 38 13.14 18.44 19.72
CA LEU A 38 13.94 18.71 18.53
C LEU A 38 14.86 19.93 18.72
N GLU A 39 14.35 21.03 19.26
CA GLU A 39 15.13 22.25 19.51
C GLU A 39 16.32 21.97 20.47
N ALA A 40 16.11 21.16 21.49
CA ALA A 40 17.19 20.72 22.37
C ALA A 40 18.24 19.87 21.63
N LEU A 41 17.80 19.00 20.71
CA LEU A 41 18.70 18.15 19.90
C LEU A 41 19.46 18.95 18.84
N LEU A 42 18.84 19.96 18.25
CA LEU A 42 19.47 20.81 17.22
C LEU A 42 20.62 21.66 17.76
N ALA A 43 20.74 21.81 19.07
CA ALA A 43 21.86 22.47 19.70
C ALA A 43 23.20 21.69 19.59
N ASN A 44 23.15 20.42 19.15
CA ASN A 44 24.31 19.54 19.02
C ASN A 44 24.26 18.78 17.69
N ASP A 45 25.09 19.15 16.74
CA ASP A 45 25.17 18.52 15.41
C ASP A 45 25.60 17.05 15.43
N ALA A 46 26.21 16.58 16.51
CA ALA A 46 26.58 15.17 16.64
C ALA A 46 25.36 14.23 16.88
N LEU A 47 24.19 14.76 17.21
CA LEU A 47 22.96 14.01 17.48
C LEU A 47 22.08 13.88 16.23
N THR A 48 22.67 13.62 15.06
CA THR A 48 21.98 13.54 13.78
C THR A 48 20.93 12.41 13.74
N ASP A 49 21.24 11.26 14.32
CA ASP A 49 20.32 10.11 14.42
C ASP A 49 19.05 10.48 15.21
N GLU A 50 19.24 11.10 16.38
CA GLU A 50 18.15 11.48 17.27
C GLU A 50 17.30 12.61 16.64
N GLN A 51 17.95 13.57 15.98
CA GLN A 51 17.26 14.62 15.21
C GLN A 51 16.40 13.99 14.11
N PHE A 52 16.96 13.05 13.35
CA PHE A 52 16.25 12.38 12.28
C PHE A 52 15.06 11.57 12.80
N GLN A 53 15.20 10.84 13.90
CA GLN A 53 14.10 10.07 14.49
C GLN A 53 12.91 10.94 14.86
N VAL A 54 13.14 12.09 15.50
CA VAL A 54 12.06 13.03 15.85
C VAL A 54 11.40 13.59 14.59
N LEU A 55 12.20 13.92 13.59
CA LEU A 55 11.72 14.53 12.34
C LEU A 55 10.93 13.54 11.48
N ILE A 56 11.36 12.29 11.36
CA ILE A 56 10.63 11.29 10.56
C ILE A 56 9.29 10.93 11.19
N VAL A 57 9.22 10.84 12.51
CA VAL A 57 7.95 10.62 13.23
C VAL A 57 7.02 11.81 13.02
N ALA A 58 7.51 13.04 13.18
CA ALA A 58 6.72 14.23 12.94
C ALA A 58 6.25 14.33 11.48
N TYR A 59 7.09 13.96 10.53
CA TYR A 59 6.71 13.89 9.11
C TYR A 59 5.57 12.90 8.88
N CYS A 60 5.68 11.70 9.46
CA CYS A 60 4.62 10.69 9.37
C CYS A 60 3.30 11.18 9.98
N HIS A 61 3.35 11.83 11.14
CA HIS A 61 2.17 12.41 11.78
C HIS A 61 1.54 13.54 10.97
N GLY A 62 2.35 14.34 10.28
CA GLY A 62 1.90 15.43 9.42
C GLY A 62 1.34 14.96 8.07
N ASN A 63 1.57 13.71 7.68
CA ASN A 63 1.15 13.20 6.38
C ASN A 63 -0.26 12.59 6.45
N PRO A 64 -1.26 13.16 5.75
CA PRO A 64 -2.65 12.70 5.84
C PRO A 64 -2.86 11.28 5.31
N ILE A 65 -2.07 10.85 4.31
CA ILE A 65 -2.17 9.49 3.76
C ILE A 65 -1.66 8.47 4.79
N ILE A 66 -0.49 8.74 5.39
CA ILE A 66 0.09 7.87 6.40
C ILE A 66 -0.85 7.75 7.59
N ASN A 67 -1.37 8.88 8.09
CA ASN A 67 -2.32 8.88 9.19
C ASN A 67 -3.60 8.10 8.87
N LYS A 68 -4.09 8.21 7.65
CA LYS A 68 -5.29 7.51 7.25
C LYS A 68 -5.09 6.00 7.15
N CYS A 69 -3.95 5.56 6.63
CA CYS A 69 -3.64 4.13 6.45
C CYS A 69 -3.23 3.45 7.75
N PHE A 70 -2.38 4.12 8.53
CA PHE A 70 -1.70 3.51 9.68
C PHE A 70 -2.18 4.04 11.03
N GLY A 71 -3.05 5.05 11.02
CA GLY A 71 -3.48 5.76 12.21
C GLY A 71 -2.40 6.69 12.76
N THR A 72 -2.73 7.43 13.81
CA THR A 72 -1.75 8.23 14.54
C THR A 72 -0.92 7.29 15.41
N ILE A 73 0.36 7.16 15.11
CA ILE A 73 1.30 6.44 15.96
C ILE A 73 1.45 7.30 17.24
N SER A 74 0.92 6.83 18.34
CA SER A 74 0.95 7.54 19.62
C SER A 74 1.31 6.63 20.78
N ASP A 75 1.83 5.45 20.46
CA ASP A 75 2.18 4.41 21.41
C ASP A 75 3.68 4.08 21.37
N TYR A 76 4.04 3.01 22.05
CA TYR A 76 5.41 2.52 22.15
C TYR A 76 6.08 2.18 20.80
N THR A 77 5.34 2.12 19.69
CA THR A 77 5.92 1.79 18.38
C THR A 77 6.88 2.88 17.89
N GLU A 78 6.72 4.12 18.32
CA GLU A 78 7.70 5.19 18.07
C GLU A 78 9.06 4.91 18.72
N LEU A 79 9.08 4.14 19.81
CA LEU A 79 10.29 3.74 20.51
C LEU A 79 11.02 2.59 19.82
N LEU A 80 10.42 1.95 18.83
CA LEU A 80 11.03 0.84 18.09
C LEU A 80 12.02 1.31 17.01
N LEU A 81 12.14 2.61 16.77
CA LEU A 81 13.16 3.13 15.87
C LEU A 81 14.55 2.85 16.45
N PRO A 82 15.46 2.22 15.67
CA PRO A 82 16.80 1.89 16.18
C PRO A 82 17.60 3.17 16.43
N SER A 83 18.39 3.18 17.51
CA SER A 83 19.23 4.32 17.92
C SER A 83 20.34 4.69 16.91
N ASN A 84 20.57 3.86 15.90
CA ASN A 84 21.58 4.05 14.85
C ASN A 84 20.96 3.88 13.48
N ILE A 85 19.83 4.51 13.24
CA ILE A 85 19.04 4.38 12.00
C ILE A 85 19.80 4.83 10.76
N LEU A 86 20.71 5.82 10.91
CA LEU A 86 21.57 6.35 9.84
C LEU A 86 22.92 5.63 9.74
N LYS A 87 23.07 4.46 10.37
CA LYS A 87 24.32 3.69 10.30
C LYS A 87 24.64 3.35 8.83
N LYS A 88 25.95 3.48 8.49
CA LYS A 88 26.45 3.07 7.17
C LYS A 88 26.10 1.62 6.87
N ASP A 89 25.69 1.37 5.61
CA ASP A 89 25.18 0.09 5.12
C ASP A 89 23.93 -0.41 5.92
N GLY A 90 23.25 0.51 6.60
CA GLY A 90 22.05 0.27 7.38
C GLY A 90 20.77 0.30 6.54
N PHE A 91 19.63 0.37 7.25
CA PHE A 91 18.31 0.31 6.63
C PHE A 91 18.06 1.49 5.67
N ILE A 92 18.41 2.72 6.08
CA ILE A 92 18.19 3.90 5.24
C ILE A 92 19.07 3.88 3.98
N ASP A 93 20.34 3.45 4.10
CA ASP A 93 21.21 3.32 2.94
C ASP A 93 20.65 2.35 1.91
N ARG A 94 20.15 1.20 2.37
CA ARG A 94 19.58 0.19 1.47
C ARG A 94 18.28 0.64 0.81
N LEU A 95 17.51 1.52 1.47
CA LEU A 95 16.34 2.13 0.86
C LEU A 95 16.72 3.16 -0.21
N ASN A 96 17.87 3.82 -0.07
CA ASN A 96 18.36 4.81 -1.04
C ASN A 96 19.26 4.21 -2.13
N ASP A 97 19.57 2.95 -2.09
CA ASP A 97 20.47 2.28 -3.02
C ASP A 97 19.69 1.60 -4.14
N ASP A 98 19.82 2.13 -5.34
CA ASP A 98 19.14 1.65 -6.55
C ASP A 98 19.48 0.19 -6.91
N ASP A 99 20.62 -0.34 -6.43
CA ASP A 99 20.98 -1.75 -6.59
C ASP A 99 20.09 -2.69 -5.74
N TYR A 100 19.48 -2.17 -4.67
CA TYR A 100 18.55 -2.91 -3.81
C TYR A 100 17.09 -2.64 -4.18
N ILE A 101 16.69 -1.38 -4.31
CA ILE A 101 15.32 -0.96 -4.61
C ILE A 101 15.37 0.19 -5.60
N SER A 102 15.02 -0.07 -6.86
CA SER A 102 15.02 0.95 -7.90
C SER A 102 13.83 1.92 -7.77
N ASP A 103 13.96 3.10 -8.37
CA ASP A 103 12.87 4.07 -8.51
C ASP A 103 11.59 3.46 -9.13
N ASN A 104 11.72 2.44 -9.98
CA ASN A 104 10.59 1.76 -10.57
C ASN A 104 9.89 0.82 -9.57
N ASP A 105 10.65 0.20 -8.66
CA ASP A 105 10.07 -0.64 -7.61
C ASP A 105 9.24 0.20 -6.65
N TYR A 106 9.69 1.41 -6.31
CA TYR A 106 8.92 2.36 -5.49
C TYR A 106 7.61 2.82 -6.13
N LYS A 107 7.47 2.72 -7.45
CA LYS A 107 6.21 3.00 -8.14
C LYS A 107 5.21 1.85 -8.05
N SER A 108 5.65 0.67 -7.62
CA SER A 108 4.79 -0.50 -7.48
C SER A 108 4.04 -0.46 -6.14
N PRO A 109 2.70 -0.43 -6.14
CA PRO A 109 1.91 -0.57 -4.92
C PRO A 109 2.14 -1.89 -4.20
N GLU A 110 2.69 -2.89 -4.89
CA GLU A 110 2.96 -4.23 -4.36
C GLU A 110 4.24 -4.31 -3.53
N LEU A 111 5.17 -3.34 -3.68
CA LEU A 111 6.47 -3.36 -2.99
C LEU A 111 6.34 -3.56 -1.48
N ILE A 112 5.46 -2.78 -0.84
CA ILE A 112 5.26 -2.85 0.61
C ILE A 112 4.68 -4.20 1.01
N GLY A 113 3.80 -4.77 0.20
CA GLY A 113 3.28 -6.12 0.40
C GLY A 113 4.40 -7.17 0.38
N TRP A 114 5.33 -7.07 -0.57
CA TRP A 114 6.51 -7.95 -0.64
C TRP A 114 7.41 -7.80 0.59
N LEU A 115 7.69 -6.58 1.01
CA LEU A 115 8.49 -6.33 2.22
C LEU A 115 7.82 -6.93 3.46
N TYR A 116 6.51 -6.82 3.58
CA TYR A 116 5.75 -7.42 4.68
C TYR A 116 5.79 -8.94 4.64
N GLN A 117 5.71 -9.56 3.48
CA GLN A 117 5.86 -11.01 3.33
C GLN A 117 7.21 -11.50 3.86
N PHE A 118 8.29 -10.83 3.48
CA PHE A 118 9.62 -11.18 3.98
C PHE A 118 9.74 -10.99 5.49
N TYR A 119 9.20 -9.89 6.00
CA TYR A 119 9.17 -9.63 7.45
C TYR A 119 8.46 -10.74 8.23
N ILE A 120 7.33 -11.24 7.72
CA ILE A 120 6.54 -12.27 8.43
C ILE A 120 7.06 -13.69 8.19
N SER A 121 7.96 -13.91 7.23
CA SER A 121 8.45 -15.24 6.85
C SER A 121 9.18 -15.96 7.99
N GLU A 122 10.02 -15.26 8.74
CA GLU A 122 10.70 -15.83 9.90
C GLU A 122 9.70 -16.30 10.97
N ARG A 123 8.71 -15.47 11.29
CA ARG A 123 7.64 -15.83 12.23
C ARG A 123 6.82 -17.00 11.71
N LYS A 124 6.58 -17.09 10.43
CA LYS A 124 5.91 -18.21 9.78
C LYS A 124 6.68 -19.51 9.97
N ASP A 125 7.98 -19.49 9.74
CA ASP A 125 8.85 -20.66 9.92
C ASP A 125 8.89 -21.13 11.37
N GLU A 126 8.96 -20.21 12.35
CA GLU A 126 8.85 -20.51 13.76
C GLU A 126 7.51 -21.20 14.10
N VAL A 127 6.40 -20.64 13.62
CA VAL A 127 5.05 -21.16 13.88
C VAL A 127 4.89 -22.57 13.30
N PHE A 128 5.39 -22.83 12.08
CA PHE A 128 5.36 -24.16 11.47
C PHE A 128 6.32 -25.17 12.11
N ALA A 129 7.40 -24.70 12.73
CA ALA A 129 8.31 -25.57 13.49
C ALA A 129 7.70 -26.08 14.80
N LYS A 130 6.67 -25.44 15.32
CA LYS A 130 5.96 -25.88 16.53
C LYS A 130 5.20 -27.18 16.29
N LYS A 131 5.15 -28.03 17.31
CA LYS A 131 4.29 -29.24 17.32
C LYS A 131 2.99 -28.88 18.04
N GLY A 132 1.87 -28.91 17.33
CA GLY A 132 0.56 -28.67 17.92
C GLY A 132 -0.35 -27.81 17.07
N LYS A 133 -1.40 -27.27 17.70
CA LYS A 133 -2.33 -26.34 17.05
C LYS A 133 -1.75 -24.93 17.12
N PHE A 134 -2.08 -24.11 16.13
CA PHE A 134 -1.74 -22.70 16.13
C PHE A 134 -2.56 -21.94 17.16
N GLU A 135 -1.93 -21.02 17.86
CA GLU A 135 -2.62 -20.06 18.70
C GLU A 135 -3.26 -18.94 17.86
N ALA A 136 -4.19 -18.19 18.43
CA ALA A 136 -4.94 -17.18 17.70
C ALA A 136 -4.03 -16.06 17.12
N ASP A 137 -2.98 -15.68 17.82
CA ASP A 137 -1.99 -14.68 17.39
C ASP A 137 -0.99 -15.22 16.33
N GLU A 138 -0.93 -16.53 16.16
CA GLU A 138 -0.09 -17.19 15.15
C GLU A 138 -0.80 -17.37 13.80
N ILE A 139 -2.13 -17.33 13.79
CA ILE A 139 -2.94 -17.53 12.59
C ILE A 139 -2.53 -16.58 11.45
N PRO A 140 -2.35 -15.28 11.67
CA PRO A 140 -1.91 -14.36 10.61
C PRO A 140 -0.60 -14.81 9.95
N ALA A 141 0.42 -15.15 10.75
CA ALA A 141 1.70 -15.60 10.22
C ALA A 141 1.60 -16.95 9.48
N ALA A 142 0.79 -17.89 10.02
CA ALA A 142 0.61 -19.22 9.43
C ALA A 142 -0.14 -19.17 8.10
N THR A 143 -1.10 -18.26 7.93
CA THR A 143 -2.03 -18.22 6.79
C THR A 143 -1.66 -17.20 5.73
N GLN A 144 -0.75 -16.26 6.03
CA GLN A 144 -0.32 -15.26 5.05
C GLN A 144 0.30 -15.91 3.82
N ILE A 145 -0.32 -15.70 2.67
CA ILE A 145 0.14 -16.22 1.38
C ILE A 145 0.15 -15.06 0.38
N PHE A 146 1.27 -14.92 -0.32
CA PHE A 146 1.37 -14.01 -1.45
C PHE A 146 1.03 -14.77 -2.73
N THR A 147 -0.12 -14.44 -3.28
CA THR A 147 -0.52 -15.00 -4.56
C THR A 147 0.25 -14.32 -5.69
N PRO A 148 0.98 -15.06 -6.54
CA PRO A 148 1.68 -14.49 -7.68
C PRO A 148 0.74 -13.67 -8.58
N ASN A 149 1.22 -12.53 -9.07
CA ASN A 149 0.40 -11.56 -9.80
C ASN A 149 -0.35 -12.16 -11.00
N TRP A 150 0.26 -13.12 -11.74
CA TRP A 150 -0.40 -13.77 -12.86
C TRP A 150 -1.61 -14.62 -12.42
N ILE A 151 -1.57 -15.24 -11.22
CA ILE A 151 -2.70 -15.98 -10.66
C ILE A 151 -3.82 -15.01 -10.28
N VAL A 152 -3.45 -13.89 -9.63
CA VAL A 152 -4.41 -12.84 -9.26
C VAL A 152 -5.13 -12.33 -10.51
N LYS A 153 -4.38 -12.01 -11.57
CA LYS A 153 -4.94 -11.59 -12.87
C LYS A 153 -5.85 -12.65 -13.46
N TYR A 154 -5.42 -13.91 -13.45
CA TYR A 154 -6.24 -15.02 -13.91
C TYR A 154 -7.58 -15.07 -13.14
N MET A 155 -7.53 -15.00 -11.81
CA MET A 155 -8.73 -15.01 -10.97
C MET A 155 -9.67 -13.85 -11.32
N VAL A 156 -9.18 -12.61 -11.29
CA VAL A 156 -10.00 -11.41 -11.49
C VAL A 156 -10.57 -11.35 -12.92
N GLN A 157 -9.76 -11.67 -13.93
CA GLN A 157 -10.22 -11.63 -15.33
C GLN A 157 -11.27 -12.70 -15.64
N ASN A 158 -11.18 -13.87 -14.99
CA ASN A 158 -12.15 -14.97 -15.18
C ASN A 158 -13.33 -14.96 -14.22
N THR A 159 -13.41 -13.97 -13.32
CA THR A 159 -14.57 -13.73 -12.45
C THR A 159 -15.21 -12.38 -12.79
N VAL A 160 -14.68 -11.28 -12.24
CA VAL A 160 -15.18 -9.92 -12.48
C VAL A 160 -15.21 -9.58 -13.97
N GLY A 161 -14.09 -9.85 -14.67
CA GLY A 161 -13.98 -9.60 -16.12
C GLY A 161 -14.97 -10.43 -16.93
N ARG A 162 -15.15 -11.71 -16.58
CA ARG A 162 -16.13 -12.60 -17.24
C ARG A 162 -17.55 -12.10 -17.05
N ILE A 163 -17.95 -11.80 -15.81
CA ILE A 163 -19.30 -11.28 -15.51
C ILE A 163 -19.58 -10.01 -16.30
N TYR A 164 -18.59 -9.09 -16.35
CA TYR A 164 -18.75 -7.86 -17.14
C TYR A 164 -18.91 -8.14 -18.62
N LEU A 165 -18.07 -8.99 -19.22
CA LEU A 165 -18.14 -9.32 -20.65
C LEU A 165 -19.39 -10.12 -21.03
N ASP A 166 -19.91 -10.96 -20.16
CA ASP A 166 -21.17 -11.68 -20.41
C ASP A 166 -22.36 -10.69 -20.52
N ASN A 167 -22.31 -9.54 -19.83
CA ASN A 167 -23.28 -8.46 -19.96
C ASN A 167 -22.93 -7.47 -21.09
N ASN A 168 -21.63 -7.34 -21.44
CA ASN A 168 -21.12 -6.38 -22.42
C ASN A 168 -20.22 -7.08 -23.44
N PRO A 169 -20.77 -7.95 -24.33
CA PRO A 169 -19.97 -8.80 -25.21
C PRO A 169 -19.14 -8.07 -26.26
N TYR A 170 -19.43 -6.78 -26.49
CA TYR A 170 -18.69 -5.92 -27.44
C TYR A 170 -17.68 -4.99 -26.77
N SER A 171 -17.46 -5.13 -25.47
CA SER A 171 -16.51 -4.33 -24.70
C SER A 171 -15.07 -4.54 -25.18
N GLY A 172 -14.33 -3.43 -25.36
CA GLY A 172 -12.90 -3.43 -25.72
C GLY A 172 -11.97 -3.87 -24.59
N ILE A 173 -12.45 -3.96 -23.35
CA ILE A 173 -11.66 -4.38 -22.19
C ILE A 173 -11.08 -5.78 -22.38
N LYS A 174 -11.76 -6.64 -23.12
CA LYS A 174 -11.32 -8.00 -23.45
C LYS A 174 -9.87 -8.03 -23.94
N ASP A 175 -9.47 -7.08 -24.77
CA ASP A 175 -8.13 -7.02 -25.38
C ASP A 175 -7.02 -6.80 -24.34
N SER A 176 -7.35 -6.25 -23.16
CA SER A 176 -6.42 -6.04 -22.06
C SER A 176 -6.27 -7.26 -21.14
N MET A 177 -7.14 -8.24 -21.23
CA MET A 177 -7.25 -9.40 -20.33
C MET A 177 -6.43 -10.59 -20.81
N LYS A 178 -5.11 -10.58 -20.61
CA LYS A 178 -4.19 -11.62 -21.10
C LYS A 178 -4.43 -13.04 -20.55
N TYR A 179 -5.07 -13.12 -19.38
CA TYR A 179 -5.33 -14.38 -18.67
C TYR A 179 -6.79 -14.81 -18.72
N LEU A 180 -7.61 -14.10 -19.51
CA LEU A 180 -8.99 -14.50 -19.73
C LEU A 180 -9.02 -15.79 -20.57
N VAL A 181 -9.71 -16.79 -20.04
CA VAL A 181 -9.90 -18.07 -20.73
C VAL A 181 -11.16 -17.98 -21.60
N GLU A 182 -11.03 -18.24 -22.88
CA GLU A 182 -12.21 -18.36 -23.76
C GLU A 182 -12.93 -19.67 -23.42
N PRO A 183 -14.22 -19.60 -23.07
CA PRO A 183 -14.98 -20.82 -22.83
C PRO A 183 -15.16 -21.59 -24.16
N ALA A 184 -15.16 -22.92 -24.08
CA ALA A 184 -15.41 -23.77 -25.25
C ALA A 184 -16.83 -23.55 -25.82
N GLU A 185 -17.77 -23.20 -24.95
CA GLU A 185 -19.15 -22.86 -25.29
C GLU A 185 -19.51 -21.53 -24.61
N PRO A 186 -20.36 -20.69 -25.22
CA PRO A 186 -20.86 -19.47 -24.60
C PRO A 186 -21.57 -19.76 -23.27
N THR A 187 -21.48 -18.86 -22.30
CA THR A 187 -22.24 -18.94 -21.06
C THR A 187 -23.74 -19.05 -21.38
N PRO A 188 -24.46 -20.09 -20.93
CA PRO A 188 -25.91 -20.18 -21.13
C PRO A 188 -26.63 -18.93 -20.60
N ALA A 189 -27.63 -18.46 -21.32
CA ALA A 189 -28.31 -17.20 -20.98
C ALA A 189 -28.95 -17.19 -19.57
N ASP A 190 -29.37 -18.35 -19.11
CA ASP A 190 -29.93 -18.56 -17.75
C ASP A 190 -28.88 -18.63 -16.65
N ALA A 191 -27.60 -18.78 -17.01
CA ALA A 191 -26.45 -18.79 -16.08
C ALA A 191 -25.70 -17.44 -16.04
N ILE A 192 -26.07 -16.47 -16.91
CA ILE A 192 -25.47 -15.13 -16.88
C ILE A 192 -25.98 -14.38 -15.64
N TYR A 193 -25.03 -13.92 -14.80
CA TYR A 193 -25.36 -12.97 -13.74
C TYR A 193 -25.58 -11.59 -14.36
N HIS A 194 -26.83 -11.12 -14.35
CA HIS A 194 -27.18 -9.81 -14.89
C HIS A 194 -27.12 -8.74 -13.80
N PHE A 195 -26.59 -7.57 -14.16
CA PHE A 195 -26.62 -6.36 -13.35
C PHE A 195 -27.00 -5.16 -14.25
N ASP A 196 -27.76 -4.22 -13.71
CA ASP A 196 -28.22 -3.04 -14.44
C ASP A 196 -27.28 -1.85 -14.31
N ASP A 197 -26.54 -1.79 -13.20
CA ASP A 197 -25.62 -0.71 -12.87
C ASP A 197 -24.25 -1.29 -12.46
N ILE A 198 -23.17 -0.66 -12.94
CA ILE A 198 -21.81 -1.09 -12.58
C ILE A 198 -21.55 -1.06 -11.08
N HIS A 199 -22.29 -0.24 -10.31
CA HIS A 199 -22.24 -0.22 -8.86
C HIS A 199 -22.67 -1.55 -8.22
N ASP A 200 -23.45 -2.37 -8.93
CA ASP A 200 -23.90 -3.69 -8.46
C ASP A 200 -22.83 -4.77 -8.64
N LEU A 201 -21.77 -4.49 -9.45
CA LEU A 201 -20.65 -5.41 -9.64
C LEU A 201 -19.69 -5.34 -8.44
N THR A 202 -20.08 -6.00 -7.36
CA THR A 202 -19.32 -5.97 -6.09
C THR A 202 -18.29 -7.07 -6.01
N CYS A 203 -17.12 -6.74 -5.47
CA CYS A 203 -15.99 -7.64 -5.24
C CYS A 203 -15.68 -7.68 -3.74
N ALA A 204 -15.71 -8.86 -3.13
CA ALA A 204 -15.38 -9.04 -1.73
C ALA A 204 -14.24 -10.04 -1.58
N ASP A 205 -13.18 -9.62 -0.87
CA ASP A 205 -12.08 -10.49 -0.44
C ASP A 205 -12.10 -10.58 1.09
N LEU A 206 -12.51 -11.75 1.61
CA LEU A 206 -12.74 -11.98 3.04
C LEU A 206 -11.47 -12.38 3.81
N ALA A 207 -10.33 -12.49 3.12
CA ALA A 207 -9.01 -12.75 3.67
C ALA A 207 -7.96 -12.01 2.82
N CYS A 208 -8.14 -10.68 2.70
CA CYS A 208 -7.49 -9.89 1.65
C CYS A 208 -5.98 -9.72 1.82
N GLY A 209 -5.42 -10.07 2.99
CA GLY A 209 -4.00 -9.86 3.25
C GLY A 209 -3.60 -8.40 2.99
N SER A 210 -2.51 -8.21 2.26
CA SER A 210 -2.05 -6.88 1.81
C SER A 210 -2.74 -6.38 0.53
N GLY A 211 -3.86 -7.01 0.11
CA GLY A 211 -4.78 -6.48 -0.88
C GLY A 211 -4.45 -6.78 -2.34
N HIS A 212 -3.66 -7.81 -2.66
CA HIS A 212 -3.28 -8.11 -4.05
C HIS A 212 -4.46 -8.32 -4.98
N ILE A 213 -5.47 -9.11 -4.54
CA ILE A 213 -6.67 -9.37 -5.34
C ILE A 213 -7.48 -8.07 -5.50
N LEU A 214 -7.66 -7.31 -4.41
CA LEU A 214 -8.40 -6.04 -4.46
C LEU A 214 -7.71 -5.00 -5.35
N ASN A 215 -6.37 -4.96 -5.36
CA ASN A 215 -5.61 -4.09 -6.25
C ASN A 215 -5.84 -4.41 -7.73
N GLU A 216 -5.91 -5.67 -8.09
CA GLU A 216 -6.21 -6.09 -9.47
C GLU A 216 -7.69 -5.85 -9.82
N CYS A 217 -8.61 -6.10 -8.87
CA CYS A 217 -10.02 -5.72 -9.04
C CYS A 217 -10.17 -4.22 -9.28
N PHE A 218 -9.44 -3.38 -8.53
CA PHE A 218 -9.44 -1.94 -8.73
C PHE A 218 -8.99 -1.56 -10.14
N ASP A 219 -7.89 -2.14 -10.63
CA ASP A 219 -7.39 -1.82 -11.97
C ASP A 219 -8.36 -2.22 -13.08
N LEU A 220 -9.00 -3.38 -12.96
CA LEU A 220 -10.00 -3.84 -13.92
C LEU A 220 -11.27 -2.99 -13.87
N LEU A 221 -11.82 -2.77 -12.68
CA LEU A 221 -13.00 -1.92 -12.48
C LEU A 221 -12.75 -0.49 -12.99
N TYR A 222 -11.56 0.07 -12.72
CA TYR A 222 -11.21 1.39 -13.23
C TYR A 222 -11.28 1.46 -14.77
N GLN A 223 -10.77 0.43 -15.47
CA GLN A 223 -10.88 0.35 -16.93
C GLN A 223 -12.34 0.29 -17.37
N ILE A 224 -13.16 -0.51 -16.68
CA ILE A 224 -14.60 -0.63 -16.95
C ILE A 224 -15.29 0.75 -16.81
N TYR A 225 -15.08 1.43 -15.68
CA TYR A 225 -15.68 2.75 -15.44
C TYR A 225 -15.27 3.78 -16.50
N ILE A 226 -14.02 3.76 -16.96
CA ILE A 226 -13.55 4.66 -18.02
C ILE A 226 -14.22 4.32 -19.36
N GLU A 227 -14.38 3.04 -19.69
CA GLU A 227 -15.10 2.61 -20.90
C GLU A 227 -16.59 3.03 -20.86
N GLU A 228 -17.23 2.94 -19.69
CA GLU A 228 -18.60 3.39 -19.44
C GLU A 228 -18.74 4.94 -19.45
N GLY A 229 -17.64 5.67 -19.63
CA GLY A 229 -17.64 7.14 -19.79
C GLY A 229 -17.54 7.93 -18.48
N TYR A 230 -17.24 7.31 -17.37
CA TYR A 230 -17.00 8.02 -16.11
C TYR A 230 -15.69 8.81 -16.16
N ASN A 231 -15.65 9.97 -15.52
CA ASN A 231 -14.39 10.67 -15.32
C ASN A 231 -13.54 9.96 -14.27
N ARG A 232 -12.21 10.17 -14.30
CA ARG A 232 -11.23 9.48 -13.47
C ARG A 232 -11.56 9.52 -11.99
N ARG A 233 -11.87 10.71 -11.48
CA ARG A 233 -12.15 10.91 -10.06
C ARG A 233 -13.40 10.16 -9.62
N LYS A 234 -14.49 10.32 -10.37
CA LYS A 234 -15.75 9.66 -10.08
C LYS A 234 -15.61 8.14 -10.14
N ALA A 235 -14.87 7.61 -11.10
CA ALA A 235 -14.57 6.19 -11.20
C ALA A 235 -13.88 5.67 -9.91
N ILE A 236 -12.83 6.37 -9.43
CA ILE A 236 -12.12 5.98 -8.21
C ILE A 236 -13.06 6.02 -6.98
N GLU A 237 -13.81 7.10 -6.82
CA GLU A 237 -14.76 7.28 -5.70
C GLU A 237 -15.81 6.16 -5.68
N ASP A 238 -16.38 5.83 -6.83
CA ASP A 238 -17.43 4.83 -6.96
C ASP A 238 -16.89 3.41 -6.73
N ILE A 239 -15.70 3.09 -7.23
CA ILE A 239 -15.05 1.80 -6.99
C ILE A 239 -14.88 1.56 -5.49
N PHE A 240 -14.36 2.54 -4.75
CA PHE A 240 -14.20 2.40 -3.30
C PHE A 240 -15.50 2.38 -2.54
N ARG A 241 -16.50 3.10 -3.01
CA ARG A 241 -17.78 3.22 -2.33
C ARG A 241 -18.70 2.01 -2.54
N TYR A 242 -18.68 1.44 -3.73
CA TYR A 242 -19.70 0.47 -4.14
C TYR A 242 -19.13 -0.92 -4.48
N ASN A 243 -17.92 -0.98 -5.06
CA ASN A 243 -17.47 -2.21 -5.68
C ASN A 243 -16.50 -3.03 -4.83
N LEU A 244 -15.65 -2.42 -3.99
CA LEU A 244 -14.60 -3.15 -3.29
C LEU A 244 -14.90 -3.31 -1.79
N THR A 245 -14.76 -4.53 -1.30
CA THR A 245 -14.79 -4.84 0.12
C THR A 245 -13.64 -5.79 0.47
N GLY A 246 -12.82 -5.40 1.44
CA GLY A 246 -11.73 -6.23 1.97
C GLY A 246 -11.90 -6.46 3.46
N VAL A 247 -11.67 -7.69 3.91
CA VAL A 247 -11.64 -8.05 5.32
C VAL A 247 -10.38 -8.87 5.58
N ASP A 248 -9.69 -8.59 6.67
CA ASP A 248 -8.58 -9.42 7.15
C ASP A 248 -8.53 -9.42 8.67
N ILE A 249 -8.04 -10.52 9.24
CA ILE A 249 -7.83 -10.66 10.68
C ILE A 249 -6.59 -9.89 11.16
N ASP A 250 -5.60 -9.71 10.27
CA ASP A 250 -4.37 -8.97 10.56
C ASP A 250 -4.55 -7.49 10.26
N THR A 251 -4.54 -6.67 11.31
CA THR A 251 -4.65 -5.22 11.19
C THR A 251 -3.54 -4.61 10.35
N ARG A 252 -2.32 -5.14 10.41
CA ARG A 252 -1.18 -4.63 9.61
C ARG A 252 -1.38 -4.93 8.12
N ALA A 253 -1.81 -6.15 7.79
CA ALA A 253 -2.15 -6.52 6.43
C ALA A 253 -3.25 -5.61 5.87
N LYS A 254 -4.32 -5.36 6.64
CA LYS A 254 -5.38 -4.41 6.27
C LYS A 254 -4.84 -3.00 6.03
N GLN A 255 -3.95 -2.49 6.89
CA GLN A 255 -3.33 -1.18 6.72
C GLN A 255 -2.54 -1.10 5.41
N LEU A 256 -1.77 -2.14 5.10
CA LEU A 256 -1.01 -2.22 3.86
C LEU A 256 -1.92 -2.31 2.63
N ALA A 257 -3.01 -3.08 2.70
CA ALA A 257 -4.01 -3.15 1.63
C ALA A 257 -4.64 -1.77 1.36
N THR A 258 -5.00 -1.04 2.42
CA THR A 258 -5.52 0.32 2.31
C THR A 258 -4.52 1.26 1.66
N PHE A 259 -3.25 1.19 2.08
CA PHE A 259 -2.18 2.01 1.51
C PHE A 259 -1.94 1.69 0.04
N ALA A 260 -1.87 0.40 -0.34
CA ALA A 260 -1.67 -0.03 -1.72
C ALA A 260 -2.81 0.44 -2.64
N LEU A 261 -4.07 0.32 -2.20
CA LEU A 261 -5.24 0.81 -2.94
C LEU A 261 -5.21 2.33 -3.10
N LEU A 262 -4.79 3.07 -2.06
CA LEU A 262 -4.61 4.52 -2.15
C LEU A 262 -3.53 4.91 -3.15
N LEU A 263 -2.40 4.21 -3.17
CA LEU A 263 -1.36 4.44 -4.17
C LEU A 263 -1.87 4.18 -5.59
N LYS A 264 -2.67 3.13 -5.80
CA LYS A 264 -3.33 2.85 -7.08
C LYS A 264 -4.24 4.01 -7.52
N ALA A 265 -5.07 4.52 -6.60
CA ALA A 265 -5.92 5.68 -6.85
C ALA A 265 -5.10 6.92 -7.23
N CYS A 266 -4.03 7.21 -6.50
CA CYS A 266 -3.13 8.33 -6.79
C CYS A 266 -2.41 8.20 -8.15
N GLN A 267 -2.09 6.99 -8.58
CA GLN A 267 -1.53 6.75 -9.92
C GLN A 267 -2.52 7.08 -11.04
N LYS A 268 -3.83 6.93 -10.80
CA LYS A 268 -4.88 7.29 -11.76
C LYS A 268 -5.26 8.78 -11.69
N ASP A 269 -5.29 9.34 -10.48
CA ASP A 269 -5.57 10.76 -10.22
C ASP A 269 -4.80 11.23 -8.98
N ILE A 270 -3.72 11.99 -9.18
CA ILE A 270 -2.87 12.50 -8.10
C ILE A 270 -3.63 13.41 -7.13
N SER A 271 -4.69 14.09 -7.60
CA SER A 271 -5.52 14.98 -6.78
C SER A 271 -6.51 14.24 -5.88
N PHE A 272 -6.59 12.92 -5.99
CA PHE A 272 -7.50 12.10 -5.20
C PHE A 272 -7.23 12.20 -3.70
N VAL A 273 -5.95 12.34 -3.31
CA VAL A 273 -5.52 12.47 -1.91
C VAL A 273 -6.08 13.72 -1.24
N ASP A 274 -6.18 14.83 -1.99
CA ASP A 274 -6.60 16.13 -1.44
C ASP A 274 -8.10 16.18 -1.11
N ALA A 275 -8.85 15.21 -1.58
CA ALA A 275 -10.30 15.26 -1.57
C ALA A 275 -11.02 14.54 -0.42
N HIS A 276 -10.31 13.99 0.54
CA HIS A 276 -10.89 13.28 1.70
C HIS A 276 -11.78 12.07 1.35
N CYS A 277 -11.57 11.43 0.21
CA CYS A 277 -12.46 10.42 -0.38
C CYS A 277 -12.12 8.98 0.01
N ILE A 278 -11.78 8.70 1.26
CA ILE A 278 -11.73 7.31 1.74
C ILE A 278 -12.33 7.22 3.12
#